data_cef0865137dab6c4e3ddd8520556e4ee
#
_entry.id   cef0865137dab6c4e3ddd8520556e4ee
#
_cell.length_a   1.000
_cell.length_b   1.000
_cell.length_c   1.000
_cell.angle_alpha   90.00
_cell.angle_beta   90.00
_cell.angle_gamma   90.00
#
_symmetry.space_group_name_H-M   'P 1'
#
loop_
_entity.id
_entity.type
_entity.pdbx_description
1 polymer ?
#
loop_
_entity_poly.entity_id
_entity_poly.type
_entity_poly.pdbx_seq_one_letter_code
_entity_poly.pdbx_strand_id
1 'polypeptide(L)'
;MKILMVSMNNLHFRRWSDQLRNSGHEVFWFDILDQGYAPSLEWMTQITGWKKGFLKTRGRTFLKRKLPKIYYWLSKNFDHKAEEAFEKALVNFQPDVVHSFALYISCTPIIQVMERFTRLKWIYSSWGSDLYYFRQLPNYLRDIKRVLARIDFLFTDCNRDHCIAVDLGFEGKFLGVFPG
;
A
#
# COMPACT_ATOMS: atom_id res chain seq x y z
N MET A 1 18.15 -4.55 8.86
CA MET A 1 17.10 -5.29 8.13
C MET A 1 16.63 -4.46 6.95
N LYS A 2 16.07 -5.10 5.93
CA LYS A 2 15.49 -4.47 4.74
C LYS A 2 13.99 -4.29 4.93
N ILE A 3 13.51 -3.07 4.87
CA ILE A 3 12.09 -2.73 5.08
C ILE A 3 11.53 -2.17 3.78
N LEU A 4 10.50 -2.81 3.21
CA LEU A 4 9.78 -2.30 2.04
C LEU A 4 8.48 -1.65 2.50
N MET A 5 8.42 -0.33 2.43
CA MET A 5 7.23 0.44 2.75
C MET A 5 6.35 0.61 1.52
N VAL A 6 5.05 0.36 1.64
CA VAL A 6 4.07 0.52 0.55
C VAL A 6 3.07 1.60 0.94
N SER A 7 3.10 2.71 0.23
CA SER A 7 2.24 3.85 0.53
C SER A 7 2.14 4.81 -0.65
N MET A 8 1.16 5.70 -0.59
CA MET A 8 1.15 6.94 -1.36
C MET A 8 2.04 7.99 -0.68
N ASN A 9 2.57 8.92 -1.47
CA ASN A 9 3.33 10.06 -0.93
C ASN A 9 2.38 11.10 -0.31
N ASN A 10 2.22 11.04 1.01
CA ASN A 10 1.46 12.04 1.77
C ASN A 10 2.20 12.48 3.04
N LEU A 11 1.66 13.46 3.75
CA LEU A 11 2.29 14.04 4.94
C LEU A 11 2.42 13.00 6.08
N HIS A 12 1.39 12.17 6.30
CA HIS A 12 1.39 11.15 7.36
C HIS A 12 2.47 10.10 7.09
N PHE A 13 2.58 9.61 5.86
CA PHE A 13 3.61 8.67 5.48
C PHE A 13 5.02 9.24 5.68
N ARG A 14 5.25 10.49 5.25
CA ARG A 14 6.56 11.14 5.42
C ARG A 14 6.95 11.25 6.89
N ARG A 15 6.04 11.72 7.74
CA ARG A 15 6.29 11.85 9.19
C ARG A 15 6.54 10.49 9.84
N TRP A 16 5.79 9.49 9.43
CA TRP A 16 5.96 8.14 9.97
C TRP A 16 7.29 7.55 9.52
N SER A 17 7.58 7.58 8.23
CA SER A 17 8.81 6.99 7.68
C SER A 17 10.08 7.70 8.16
N ASP A 18 10.01 9.00 8.43
CA ASP A 18 11.16 9.80 8.88
C ASP A 18 11.74 9.30 10.22
N GLN A 19 10.95 8.59 11.02
CA GLN A 19 11.41 7.93 12.25
C GLN A 19 12.41 6.80 11.98
N LEU A 20 12.43 6.24 10.77
CA LEU A 20 13.40 5.25 10.36
C LEU A 20 14.70 5.85 9.80
N ARG A 21 14.73 7.16 9.59
CA ARG A 21 15.94 7.85 9.15
C ARG A 21 17.04 7.63 10.20
N ASN A 22 18.21 7.20 9.74
CA ASN A 22 19.36 6.89 10.60
C ASN A 22 19.16 5.71 11.58
N SER A 23 18.12 4.87 11.38
CA SER A 23 17.86 3.69 12.22
C SER A 23 18.82 2.52 11.97
N GLY A 24 19.70 2.62 10.96
CA GLY A 24 20.54 1.52 10.52
C GLY A 24 19.81 0.46 9.67
N HIS A 25 18.55 0.70 9.32
CA HIS A 25 17.78 -0.14 8.41
C HIS A 25 17.93 0.33 6.97
N GLU A 26 17.90 -0.61 6.03
CA GLU A 26 17.80 -0.32 4.60
C GLU A 26 16.32 -0.18 4.23
N VAL A 27 15.90 1.03 3.91
CA VAL A 27 14.49 1.36 3.70
C VAL A 27 14.21 1.61 2.23
N PHE A 28 13.23 0.90 1.70
CA PHE A 28 12.70 1.04 0.35
C PHE A 28 11.28 1.58 0.43
N TRP A 29 10.90 2.42 -0.53
CA TRP A 29 9.53 2.87 -0.66
C TRP A 29 8.97 2.53 -2.05
N PHE A 30 7.93 1.72 -2.07
CA PHE A 30 7.12 1.46 -3.25
C PHE A 30 5.97 2.47 -3.31
N ASP A 31 6.07 3.43 -4.23
CA ASP A 31 4.98 4.39 -4.47
C ASP A 31 3.83 3.68 -5.17
N ILE A 32 2.82 3.29 -4.41
CA ILE A 32 1.67 2.54 -4.92
C ILE A 32 0.83 3.32 -5.94
N LEU A 33 0.89 4.63 -5.95
CA LEU A 33 0.22 5.48 -6.94
C LEU A 33 1.12 5.86 -8.12
N ASP A 34 2.41 5.60 -8.01
CA ASP A 34 3.43 5.96 -9.00
C ASP A 34 3.39 7.45 -9.39
N GLN A 35 3.39 8.30 -8.38
CA GLN A 35 3.39 9.76 -8.54
C GLN A 35 4.76 10.29 -8.99
N GLY A 36 5.80 9.47 -8.85
CA GLY A 36 7.16 9.78 -9.24
C GLY A 36 8.09 10.11 -8.07
N TYR A 37 9.29 10.56 -8.40
CA TYR A 37 10.31 10.85 -7.41
C TYR A 37 9.88 11.93 -6.41
N ALA A 38 10.10 11.67 -5.12
CA ALA A 38 9.78 12.55 -4.01
C ALA A 38 11.06 13.06 -3.34
N PRO A 39 11.48 14.32 -3.53
CA PRO A 39 12.70 14.86 -2.92
C PRO A 39 12.71 14.76 -1.38
N SER A 40 11.54 14.87 -0.75
CA SER A 40 11.41 14.75 0.71
C SER A 40 11.74 13.36 1.27
N LEU A 41 11.84 12.34 0.40
CA LEU A 41 12.11 10.94 0.74
C LEU A 41 13.43 10.46 0.10
N GLU A 42 14.36 11.38 -0.25
CA GLU A 42 15.64 11.06 -0.89
C GLU A 42 16.56 10.16 -0.04
N TRP A 43 16.33 10.11 1.27
CA TRP A 43 17.10 9.28 2.20
C TRP A 43 16.79 7.77 2.10
N MET A 44 15.73 7.38 1.39
CA MET A 44 15.38 5.98 1.14
C MET A 44 15.38 5.65 -0.35
N THR A 45 15.52 4.36 -0.69
CA THR A 45 15.42 3.90 -2.07
C THR A 45 13.97 3.95 -2.54
N GLN A 46 13.70 4.76 -3.58
CA GLN A 46 12.35 4.97 -4.11
C GLN A 46 12.09 4.10 -5.33
N ILE A 47 10.99 3.34 -5.29
CA ILE A 47 10.53 2.48 -6.39
C ILE A 47 9.35 3.18 -7.05
N THR A 48 9.65 3.96 -8.08
CA THR A 48 8.72 4.79 -8.85
C THR A 48 8.91 4.59 -10.35
N GLY A 49 8.01 5.12 -11.17
CA GLY A 49 8.11 5.02 -12.64
C GLY A 49 7.72 3.64 -13.19
N TRP A 50 7.13 2.79 -12.36
CA TRP A 50 6.70 1.45 -12.76
C TRP A 50 5.41 1.45 -13.58
N LYS A 51 4.58 2.46 -13.43
CA LYS A 51 3.34 2.62 -14.20
C LYS A 51 3.64 3.20 -15.58
N LYS A 52 4.13 2.35 -16.46
CA LYS A 52 4.37 2.69 -17.86
C LYS A 52 3.05 2.54 -18.62
N GLY A 53 2.46 3.62 -19.08
CA GLY A 53 1.27 3.47 -19.88
C GLY A 53 0.82 4.77 -20.50
N PHE A 54 -0.06 4.64 -21.48
CA PHE A 54 -0.75 5.71 -22.18
C PHE A 54 -1.39 6.74 -21.21
N LEU A 55 -1.68 6.32 -19.99
CA LEU A 55 -2.38 7.12 -18.99
C LEU A 55 -1.49 8.16 -18.27
N LYS A 56 -0.18 8.19 -18.49
CA LYS A 56 0.70 9.29 -18.03
C LYS A 56 0.75 10.46 -19.02
N THR A 57 0.16 10.34 -20.21
CA THR A 57 0.25 11.37 -21.26
C THR A 57 -0.73 12.53 -21.06
N ARG A 58 -0.34 13.71 -21.58
CA ARG A 58 -1.24 14.89 -21.71
C ARG A 58 -2.50 14.47 -22.48
N GLY A 59 -3.70 14.78 -21.96
CA GLY A 59 -4.98 14.39 -22.58
C GLY A 59 -5.74 13.27 -21.87
N ARG A 60 -5.15 12.65 -20.85
CA ARG A 60 -5.81 11.64 -20.02
C ARG A 60 -7.19 12.07 -19.50
N THR A 61 -7.27 13.27 -18.94
CA THR A 61 -8.52 13.83 -18.38
C THR A 61 -9.57 14.06 -19.46
N PHE A 62 -9.14 14.50 -20.63
CA PHE A 62 -10.02 14.67 -21.78
C PHE A 62 -10.59 13.34 -22.27
N LEU A 63 -9.73 12.32 -22.42
CA LEU A 63 -10.13 11.00 -22.88
C LEU A 63 -11.09 10.32 -21.87
N LYS A 64 -10.77 10.40 -20.57
CA LYS A 64 -11.64 9.88 -19.50
C LYS A 64 -13.02 10.53 -19.50
N ARG A 65 -13.09 11.84 -19.81
CA ARG A 65 -14.34 12.61 -19.80
C ARG A 65 -15.17 12.42 -21.07
N LYS A 66 -14.52 12.32 -22.23
CA LYS A 66 -15.22 12.27 -23.54
C LYS A 66 -15.46 10.86 -24.05
N LEU A 67 -14.56 9.93 -23.75
CA LEU A 67 -14.58 8.55 -24.27
C LEU A 67 -14.27 7.53 -23.16
N PRO A 68 -15.12 7.42 -22.12
CA PRO A 68 -14.82 6.60 -20.94
C PRO A 68 -14.62 5.10 -21.24
N LYS A 69 -15.33 4.55 -22.22
CA LYS A 69 -15.19 3.12 -22.62
C LYS A 69 -13.82 2.86 -23.26
N ILE A 70 -13.37 3.76 -24.15
CA ILE A 70 -12.06 3.65 -24.80
C ILE A 70 -10.96 3.88 -23.77
N TYR A 71 -11.12 4.86 -22.89
CA TYR A 71 -10.20 5.09 -21.78
C TYR A 71 -10.05 3.84 -20.90
N TYR A 72 -11.17 3.23 -20.52
CA TYR A 72 -11.16 2.02 -19.69
C TYR A 72 -10.48 0.83 -20.38
N TRP A 73 -10.76 0.63 -21.67
CA TRP A 73 -10.13 -0.42 -22.47
C TRP A 73 -8.60 -0.21 -22.58
N LEU A 74 -8.17 1.01 -22.88
CA LEU A 74 -6.76 1.36 -22.94
C LEU A 74 -6.08 1.19 -21.58
N SER A 75 -6.72 1.66 -20.49
CA SER A 75 -6.15 1.49 -19.15
C SER A 75 -5.92 0.03 -18.77
N LYS A 76 -6.84 -0.81 -19.12
CA LYS A 76 -6.75 -2.25 -18.83
C LYS A 76 -5.62 -2.95 -19.60
N ASN A 77 -5.34 -2.52 -20.82
CA ASN A 77 -4.37 -3.20 -21.70
C ASN A 77 -2.96 -2.61 -21.66
N PHE A 78 -2.81 -1.34 -21.28
CA PHE A 78 -1.53 -0.63 -21.36
C PHE A 78 -0.94 -0.21 -20.01
N ASP A 79 -1.72 -0.20 -18.92
CA ASP A 79 -1.16 0.07 -17.59
C ASP A 79 -0.57 -1.21 -16.98
N HIS A 80 0.68 -1.13 -16.55
CA HIS A 80 1.25 -2.15 -15.67
C HIS A 80 0.46 -2.19 -14.37
N LYS A 81 0.09 -3.38 -13.95
CA LYS A 81 -0.58 -3.58 -12.68
C LYS A 81 0.39 -3.31 -11.53
N ALA A 82 -0.08 -2.66 -10.48
CA ALA A 82 0.70 -2.46 -9.26
C ALA A 82 1.21 -3.79 -8.68
N GLU A 83 0.42 -4.84 -8.81
CA GLU A 83 0.73 -6.21 -8.43
C GLU A 83 2.03 -6.73 -9.07
N GLU A 84 2.15 -6.62 -10.41
CA GLU A 84 3.33 -7.09 -11.14
C GLU A 84 4.59 -6.28 -10.79
N ALA A 85 4.42 -4.96 -10.62
CA ALA A 85 5.53 -4.08 -10.24
C ALA A 85 5.99 -4.34 -8.81
N PHE A 86 5.05 -4.59 -7.91
CA PHE A 86 5.34 -4.91 -6.52
C PHE A 86 6.04 -6.27 -6.39
N GLU A 87 5.58 -7.30 -7.12
CA GLU A 87 6.24 -8.60 -7.14
C GLU A 87 7.69 -8.51 -7.63
N LYS A 88 7.94 -7.73 -8.68
CA LYS A 88 9.31 -7.46 -9.15
C LYS A 88 10.15 -6.75 -8.08
N ALA A 89 9.55 -5.82 -7.33
CA ALA A 89 10.25 -5.15 -6.23
C ALA A 89 10.63 -6.15 -5.12
N LEU A 90 9.73 -7.07 -4.73
CA LEU A 90 10.04 -8.12 -3.76
C LEU A 90 11.20 -9.01 -4.20
N VAL A 91 11.20 -9.45 -5.46
CA VAL A 91 12.26 -10.30 -6.03
C VAL A 91 13.60 -9.57 -6.08
N ASN A 92 13.60 -8.30 -6.48
CA ASN A 92 14.83 -7.52 -6.67
C ASN A 92 15.47 -7.09 -5.35
N PHE A 93 14.66 -6.66 -4.37
CA PHE A 93 15.17 -6.08 -3.12
C PHE A 93 15.20 -7.08 -1.96
N GLN A 94 14.42 -8.17 -2.05
CA GLN A 94 14.36 -9.22 -1.03
C GLN A 94 14.20 -8.64 0.39
N PRO A 95 13.10 -7.90 0.66
CA PRO A 95 12.91 -7.29 1.97
C PRO A 95 12.66 -8.35 3.06
N ASP A 96 13.09 -8.05 4.28
CA ASP A 96 12.80 -8.85 5.46
C ASP A 96 11.34 -8.68 5.91
N VAL A 97 10.77 -7.49 5.65
CA VAL A 97 9.40 -7.13 6.03
C VAL A 97 8.79 -6.14 5.05
N VAL A 98 7.49 -6.28 4.80
CA VAL A 98 6.67 -5.31 4.08
C VAL A 98 5.83 -4.53 5.09
N HIS A 99 5.77 -3.21 4.96
CA HIS A 99 4.95 -2.35 5.80
C HIS A 99 4.03 -1.47 4.92
N SER A 100 2.73 -1.73 4.97
CA SER A 100 1.71 -1.04 4.16
C SER A 100 0.91 -0.06 5.00
N PHE A 101 0.58 1.09 4.40
CA PHE A 101 -0.18 2.17 5.04
C PHE A 101 -1.45 2.45 4.24
N ALA A 102 -2.59 2.57 4.92
CA ALA A 102 -3.91 2.71 4.32
C ALA A 102 -4.34 1.47 3.51
N LEU A 103 -5.27 0.70 4.06
CA LEU A 103 -5.64 -0.63 3.59
C LEU A 103 -6.01 -0.66 2.10
N TYR A 104 -6.97 0.17 1.73
CA TYR A 104 -7.55 0.11 0.40
C TYR A 104 -6.58 0.55 -0.70
N ILE A 105 -5.72 1.52 -0.39
CA ILE A 105 -4.75 2.07 -1.35
C ILE A 105 -3.52 1.18 -1.46
N SER A 106 -3.01 0.67 -0.34
CA SER A 106 -1.70 0.03 -0.30
C SER A 106 -1.72 -1.47 -0.05
N CYS A 107 -2.74 -2.00 0.67
CA CYS A 107 -2.82 -3.43 0.93
C CYS A 107 -3.60 -4.18 -0.17
N THR A 108 -4.77 -3.67 -0.55
CA THR A 108 -5.64 -4.34 -1.54
C THR A 108 -4.94 -4.60 -2.89
N PRO A 109 -4.17 -3.66 -3.48
CA PRO A 109 -3.52 -3.90 -4.76
C PRO A 109 -2.40 -4.96 -4.73
N ILE A 110 -1.87 -5.28 -3.55
CA ILE A 110 -0.74 -6.19 -3.40
C ILE A 110 -1.11 -7.51 -2.70
N ILE A 111 -2.37 -7.67 -2.27
CA ILE A 111 -2.81 -8.81 -1.46
C ILE A 111 -2.52 -10.14 -2.14
N GLN A 112 -2.76 -10.28 -3.46
CA GLN A 112 -2.51 -11.52 -4.19
C GLN A 112 -1.02 -11.90 -4.19
N VAL A 113 -0.13 -10.92 -4.25
CA VAL A 113 1.30 -11.16 -4.14
C VAL A 113 1.64 -11.62 -2.71
N MET A 114 1.17 -10.87 -1.71
CA MET A 114 1.46 -11.19 -0.31
C MET A 114 0.92 -12.57 0.13
N GLU A 115 -0.17 -13.03 -0.47
CA GLU A 115 -0.69 -14.40 -0.26
C GLU A 115 0.21 -15.48 -0.87
N ARG A 116 0.97 -15.18 -1.93
CA ARG A 116 1.98 -16.09 -2.49
C ARG A 116 3.27 -16.10 -1.66
N PHE A 117 3.65 -14.95 -1.12
CA PHE A 117 4.85 -14.78 -0.30
C PHE A 117 4.55 -14.96 1.21
N THR A 118 4.06 -16.15 1.57
CA THR A 118 3.55 -16.45 2.94
C THR A 118 4.60 -16.33 4.05
N ARG A 119 5.89 -16.53 3.74
CA ARG A 119 6.99 -16.42 4.72
C ARG A 119 7.41 -14.96 4.97
N LEU A 120 7.09 -14.05 4.06
CA LEU A 120 7.43 -12.65 4.19
C LEU A 120 6.48 -11.98 5.19
N LYS A 121 7.04 -11.36 6.21
CA LYS A 121 6.26 -10.68 7.24
C LYS A 121 5.60 -9.43 6.70
N TRP A 122 4.34 -9.21 7.09
CA TRP A 122 3.57 -8.09 6.62
C TRP A 122 2.98 -7.29 7.79
N ILE A 123 3.35 -6.02 7.86
CA ILE A 123 2.82 -5.04 8.80
C ILE A 123 1.78 -4.19 8.06
N TYR A 124 0.66 -3.93 8.70
CA TYR A 124 -0.31 -2.96 8.23
C TYR A 124 -0.50 -1.86 9.28
N SER A 125 -0.45 -0.60 8.84
CA SER A 125 -0.86 0.56 9.64
C SER A 125 -2.17 1.11 9.11
N SER A 126 -3.22 1.04 9.92
CA SER A 126 -4.52 1.61 9.56
C SER A 126 -4.49 3.13 9.74
N TRP A 127 -5.19 3.83 8.85
CA TRP A 127 -5.33 5.28 8.89
C TRP A 127 -6.80 5.69 8.82
N GLY A 128 -7.23 6.47 9.81
CA GLY A 128 -8.49 7.17 9.80
C GLY A 128 -9.71 6.29 9.55
N SER A 129 -10.22 6.31 8.32
CA SER A 129 -11.45 5.62 7.94
C SER A 129 -11.29 4.19 7.42
N ASP A 130 -10.07 3.69 7.34
CA ASP A 130 -9.75 2.41 6.68
C ASP A 130 -10.62 1.25 7.15
N LEU A 131 -10.71 1.05 8.46
CA LEU A 131 -11.52 -0.01 9.05
C LEU A 131 -12.91 0.49 9.42
N TYR A 132 -13.00 1.63 10.09
CA TYR A 132 -14.27 2.13 10.64
C TYR A 132 -15.34 2.41 9.57
N TYR A 133 -14.98 3.13 8.52
CA TYR A 133 -15.92 3.53 7.46
C TYR A 133 -16.09 2.43 6.41
N PHE A 134 -14.97 1.95 5.87
CA PHE A 134 -15.02 1.06 4.70
C PHE A 134 -15.59 -0.32 5.01
N ARG A 135 -15.57 -0.80 6.27
CA ARG A 135 -16.23 -2.06 6.65
C ARG A 135 -17.73 -2.07 6.40
N GLN A 136 -18.36 -0.90 6.31
CA GLN A 136 -19.80 -0.77 6.05
C GLN A 136 -20.16 -1.00 4.58
N LEU A 137 -19.18 -1.02 3.70
CA LEU A 137 -19.34 -1.21 2.27
C LEU A 137 -19.02 -2.67 1.89
N PRO A 138 -20.01 -3.46 1.38
CA PRO A 138 -19.83 -4.92 1.19
C PRO A 138 -18.60 -5.32 0.36
N ASN A 139 -18.33 -4.60 -0.74
CA ASN A 139 -17.17 -4.89 -1.58
C ASN A 139 -15.84 -4.66 -0.85
N TYR A 140 -15.76 -3.62 -0.03
CA TYR A 140 -14.57 -3.31 0.76
C TYR A 140 -14.40 -4.27 1.95
N LEU A 141 -15.50 -4.67 2.59
CA LEU A 141 -15.47 -5.58 3.72
C LEU A 141 -14.81 -6.92 3.38
N ARG A 142 -15.09 -7.46 2.19
CA ARG A 142 -14.44 -8.69 1.72
C ARG A 142 -12.92 -8.54 1.66
N ASP A 143 -12.45 -7.44 1.07
CA ASP A 143 -11.03 -7.20 0.90
C ASP A 143 -10.35 -6.86 2.24
N ILE A 144 -11.05 -6.16 3.15
CA ILE A 144 -10.58 -5.91 4.52
C ILE A 144 -10.33 -7.24 5.24
N LYS A 145 -11.32 -8.14 5.26
CA LYS A 145 -11.17 -9.46 5.91
C LYS A 145 -10.00 -10.26 5.33
N ARG A 146 -9.85 -10.23 4.01
CA ARG A 146 -8.76 -10.93 3.32
C ARG A 146 -7.39 -10.39 3.72
N VAL A 147 -7.24 -9.06 3.80
CA VAL A 147 -6.00 -8.42 4.26
C VAL A 147 -5.72 -8.75 5.72
N LEU A 148 -6.72 -8.61 6.60
CA LEU A 148 -6.58 -8.88 8.04
C LEU A 148 -6.18 -10.34 8.33
N ALA A 149 -6.68 -11.29 7.55
CA ALA A 149 -6.30 -12.69 7.66
C ALA A 149 -4.85 -12.98 7.22
N ARG A 150 -4.23 -12.10 6.40
CA ARG A 150 -2.88 -12.31 5.86
C ARG A 150 -1.79 -11.55 6.61
N ILE A 151 -2.10 -10.40 7.19
CA ILE A 151 -1.09 -9.61 7.89
C ILE A 151 -0.61 -10.30 9.17
N ASP A 152 0.68 -10.16 9.46
CA ASP A 152 1.28 -10.68 10.69
C ASP A 152 1.20 -9.65 11.83
N PHE A 153 1.25 -8.35 11.51
CA PHE A 153 1.34 -7.27 12.49
C PHE A 153 0.41 -6.12 12.14
N LEU A 154 -0.14 -5.48 13.15
CA LEU A 154 -1.07 -4.37 13.02
C LEU A 154 -0.68 -3.19 13.91
N PHE A 155 -0.59 -1.99 13.33
CA PHE A 155 -0.71 -0.70 14.03
C PHE A 155 -2.05 -0.06 13.70
N THR A 156 -2.61 0.70 14.64
CA THR A 156 -3.85 1.46 14.39
C THR A 156 -3.74 2.89 14.88
N ASP A 157 -4.55 3.79 14.30
CA ASP A 157 -4.65 5.19 14.76
C ASP A 157 -5.30 5.31 16.14
N CYS A 158 -6.15 4.36 16.49
CA CYS A 158 -6.89 4.36 17.75
C CYS A 158 -7.32 2.94 18.18
N ASN A 159 -7.65 2.78 19.45
CA ASN A 159 -8.12 1.49 20.00
C ASN A 159 -9.39 0.96 19.33
N ARG A 160 -10.30 1.83 18.87
CA ARG A 160 -11.49 1.44 18.12
C ARG A 160 -11.14 0.58 16.90
N ASP A 161 -10.14 0.98 16.13
CA ASP A 161 -9.78 0.29 14.90
C ASP A 161 -9.10 -1.06 15.18
N HIS A 162 -8.39 -1.18 16.30
CA HIS A 162 -7.92 -2.48 16.79
C HIS A 162 -9.08 -3.42 17.12
N CYS A 163 -10.07 -2.96 17.90
CA CYS A 163 -11.27 -3.77 18.19
C CYS A 163 -11.99 -4.21 16.91
N ILE A 164 -12.16 -3.30 15.95
CA ILE A 164 -12.76 -3.61 14.66
C ILE A 164 -11.95 -4.67 13.90
N ALA A 165 -10.62 -4.58 13.90
CA ALA A 165 -9.78 -5.56 13.23
C ALA A 165 -9.94 -6.96 13.85
N VAL A 166 -9.97 -7.06 15.16
CA VAL A 166 -10.21 -8.32 15.89
C VAL A 166 -11.60 -8.89 15.55
N ASP A 167 -12.65 -8.07 15.58
CA ASP A 167 -14.02 -8.46 15.21
C ASP A 167 -14.12 -8.97 13.75
N LEU A 168 -13.23 -8.47 12.89
CA LEU A 168 -13.18 -8.85 11.47
C LEU A 168 -12.21 -10.02 11.16
N GLY A 169 -11.61 -10.62 12.20
CA GLY A 169 -10.80 -11.83 12.10
C GLY A 169 -9.29 -11.61 12.04
N PHE A 170 -8.79 -10.50 12.58
CA PHE A 170 -7.34 -10.32 12.75
C PHE A 170 -6.84 -11.19 13.91
N GLU A 171 -5.88 -12.08 13.62
CA GLU A 171 -5.26 -13.00 14.60
C GLU A 171 -3.75 -12.74 14.78
N GLY A 172 -3.20 -11.76 14.07
CA GLY A 172 -1.79 -11.41 14.16
C GLY A 172 -1.42 -10.67 15.46
N LYS A 173 -0.20 -10.15 15.52
CA LYS A 173 0.27 -9.40 16.68
C LYS A 173 -0.09 -7.91 16.55
N PHE A 174 -0.82 -7.39 17.51
CA PHE A 174 -1.04 -5.95 17.64
C PHE A 174 0.21 -5.26 18.21
N LEU A 175 0.71 -4.24 17.52
CA LEU A 175 1.94 -3.53 17.89
C LEU A 175 1.67 -2.23 18.66
N GLY A 176 0.44 -1.73 18.62
CA GLY A 176 0.04 -0.56 19.38
C GLY A 176 -0.75 0.48 18.58
N VAL A 177 -1.18 1.52 19.29
CA VAL A 177 -1.83 2.70 18.72
C VAL A 177 -0.75 3.71 18.35
N PHE A 178 -0.77 4.13 17.11
CA PHE A 178 0.18 5.12 16.58
C PHE A 178 -0.60 6.17 15.77
N PRO A 179 -1.03 7.26 16.42
CA PRO A 179 -1.78 8.34 15.76
C PRO A 179 -0.95 8.97 14.65
N GLY A 180 -1.56 9.15 13.46
CA GLY A 180 -0.91 9.73 12.28
C GLY A 180 -0.77 11.25 12.32
#